data_b76d9ec8b94e274c4dd2b5ced8bd7a56
#
_entry.id   b76d9ec8b94e274c4dd2b5ced8bd7a56
#
_cell.length_a   1.000
_cell.length_b   1.000
_cell.length_c   1.000
_cell.angle_alpha   90.00
_cell.angle_beta   90.00
_cell.angle_gamma   90.00
#
_symmetry.space_group_name_H-M   'P 1'
#
loop_
_entity.id
_entity.type
_entity.pdbx_description
1 polymer ?
#
loop_
_entity_poly.entity_id
_entity_poly.type
_entity_poly.pdbx_seq_one_letter_code
_entity_poly.pdbx_strand_id
1 'polypeptide(L)'
;MHFMKKIFLLLAAACVTLSAAADEGMWMLPYLQKMNSKDMKARGCKLSAEEIYSMNNSSLKDAIVIFGGGCTGEIVSPDGLLFTNHHCGYGSIQSLSSVEHDYLKNGFWAMSRAEELPAPGLKVRFIRRIVDVTPDVLGAVPDIAGGGEREELVAGQVKAVSERLAGENPGMDVEIKSFFGGNQYFAF
;
A
#
# COMPACT_ATOMS: atom_id res chain seq x y z
N MET A 1 -13.75 17.16 -50.91
CA MET A 1 -12.78 17.63 -49.90
C MET A 1 -13.27 17.43 -48.44
N HIS A 2 -14.55 17.69 -48.11
CA HIS A 2 -15.12 17.51 -46.77
C HIS A 2 -15.16 16.03 -46.29
N PHE A 3 -15.42 15.08 -47.15
CA PHE A 3 -15.52 13.67 -46.86
C PHE A 3 -14.15 13.09 -46.44
N MET A 4 -13.09 13.40 -47.18
CA MET A 4 -11.73 12.96 -46.82
C MET A 4 -11.23 13.54 -45.51
N LYS A 5 -11.58 14.80 -45.18
CA LYS A 5 -11.24 15.39 -43.88
C LYS A 5 -11.91 14.65 -42.71
N LYS A 6 -13.17 14.19 -42.87
CA LYS A 6 -13.89 13.42 -41.87
C LYS A 6 -13.27 12.03 -41.65
N ILE A 7 -12.86 11.37 -42.76
CA ILE A 7 -12.16 10.07 -42.66
C ILE A 7 -10.81 10.22 -41.96
N PHE A 8 -10.07 11.26 -42.31
CA PHE A 8 -8.77 11.51 -41.65
C PHE A 8 -8.91 11.82 -40.15
N LEU A 9 -9.93 12.58 -39.76
CA LEU A 9 -10.24 12.84 -38.34
C LEU A 9 -10.66 11.58 -37.60
N LEU A 10 -11.46 10.71 -38.21
CA LEU A 10 -11.87 9.43 -37.63
C LEU A 10 -10.67 8.47 -37.46
N LEU A 11 -9.79 8.41 -38.46
CA LEU A 11 -8.54 7.60 -38.37
C LEU A 11 -7.60 8.16 -37.29
N ALA A 12 -7.43 9.47 -37.20
CA ALA A 12 -6.62 10.10 -36.19
C ALA A 12 -7.19 9.86 -34.78
N ALA A 13 -8.51 9.96 -34.60
CA ALA A 13 -9.19 9.63 -33.34
C ALA A 13 -9.04 8.15 -32.97
N ALA A 14 -9.15 7.23 -33.93
CA ALA A 14 -8.94 5.81 -33.71
C ALA A 14 -7.49 5.48 -33.34
N CYS A 15 -6.50 6.16 -33.94
CA CYS A 15 -5.09 5.99 -33.57
C CYS A 15 -4.78 6.46 -32.14
N VAL A 16 -5.44 7.53 -31.66
CA VAL A 16 -5.28 8.02 -30.28
C VAL A 16 -5.88 7.06 -29.25
N THR A 17 -7.02 6.43 -29.58
CA THR A 17 -7.65 5.45 -28.66
C THR A 17 -6.89 4.13 -28.56
N LEU A 18 -6.13 3.75 -29.59
CA LEU A 18 -5.30 2.52 -29.57
C LEU A 18 -4.02 2.65 -28.72
N SER A 19 -3.65 3.87 -28.32
CA SER A 19 -2.42 4.14 -27.54
C SER A 19 -2.64 4.18 -26.03
N ALA A 20 -3.88 4.11 -25.55
CA ALA A 20 -4.23 4.17 -24.14
C ALA A 20 -4.29 2.78 -23.51
N ALA A 21 -3.18 2.02 -23.58
CA ALA A 21 -3.03 0.82 -22.75
C ALA A 21 -2.64 1.27 -21.33
N ALA A 22 -3.58 1.20 -20.40
CA ALA A 22 -3.31 1.38 -18.99
C ALA A 22 -2.89 0.02 -18.39
N ASP A 23 -1.92 0.04 -17.49
CA ASP A 23 -1.60 -1.13 -16.70
C ASP A 23 -2.70 -1.38 -15.67
N GLU A 24 -3.17 -2.59 -15.59
CA GLU A 24 -4.23 -2.99 -14.68
C GLU A 24 -3.67 -3.76 -13.49
N GLY A 25 -4.38 -3.65 -12.37
CA GLY A 25 -4.22 -4.49 -11.21
C GLY A 25 -3.44 -3.85 -10.07
N MET A 26 -3.65 -4.43 -8.90
CA MET A 26 -2.87 -4.19 -7.69
C MET A 26 -1.99 -5.42 -7.47
N TRP A 27 -0.69 -5.28 -7.74
CA TRP A 27 0.23 -6.39 -7.75
C TRP A 27 0.78 -6.66 -6.34
N MET A 28 0.72 -7.92 -5.91
CA MET A 28 1.27 -8.33 -4.62
C MET A 28 2.79 -8.41 -4.69
N LEU A 29 3.47 -7.69 -3.80
CA LEU A 29 4.94 -7.62 -3.75
C LEU A 29 5.64 -8.99 -3.70
N PRO A 30 5.16 -10.01 -2.96
CA PRO A 30 5.76 -11.34 -2.96
C PRO A 30 5.77 -12.03 -4.33
N TYR A 31 4.87 -11.63 -5.23
CA TYR A 31 4.76 -12.22 -6.57
C TYR A 31 5.40 -11.39 -7.67
N LEU A 32 6.01 -10.25 -7.33
CA LEU A 32 6.56 -9.29 -8.28
C LEU A 32 7.55 -9.94 -9.28
N GLN A 33 8.44 -10.80 -8.79
CA GLN A 33 9.41 -11.50 -9.62
C GLN A 33 8.73 -12.34 -10.70
N LYS A 34 7.64 -13.01 -10.35
CA LYS A 34 6.94 -13.93 -11.25
C LYS A 34 6.01 -13.21 -12.22
N MET A 35 5.34 -12.16 -11.75
CA MET A 35 4.25 -11.53 -12.49
C MET A 35 4.66 -10.31 -13.30
N ASN A 36 5.49 -9.43 -12.74
CA ASN A 36 5.69 -8.08 -13.29
C ASN A 36 7.12 -7.73 -13.66
N SER A 37 8.13 -8.44 -13.14
CA SER A 37 9.54 -8.03 -13.27
C SER A 37 10.00 -7.91 -14.73
N LYS A 38 9.45 -8.73 -15.64
CA LYS A 38 9.78 -8.67 -17.06
C LYS A 38 9.28 -7.38 -17.72
N ASP A 39 8.03 -7.01 -17.45
CA ASP A 39 7.42 -5.79 -18.02
C ASP A 39 8.05 -4.54 -17.42
N MET A 40 8.30 -4.53 -16.11
CA MET A 40 8.99 -3.44 -15.43
C MET A 40 10.37 -3.19 -16.04
N LYS A 41 11.15 -4.24 -16.30
CA LYS A 41 12.46 -4.15 -16.97
C LYS A 41 12.33 -3.64 -18.40
N ALA A 42 11.35 -4.12 -19.16
CA ALA A 42 11.11 -3.67 -20.54
C ALA A 42 10.74 -2.18 -20.59
N ARG A 43 10.14 -1.63 -19.53
CA ARG A 43 9.80 -0.20 -19.37
C ARG A 43 10.92 0.62 -18.72
N GLY A 44 12.10 0.04 -18.51
CA GLY A 44 13.28 0.73 -18.02
C GLY A 44 13.49 0.69 -16.50
N CYS A 45 12.71 -0.08 -15.74
CA CYS A 45 12.98 -0.30 -14.32
C CYS A 45 14.30 -1.07 -14.16
N LYS A 46 15.24 -0.49 -13.42
CA LYS A 46 16.55 -1.07 -13.15
C LYS A 46 16.60 -1.90 -11.87
N LEU A 47 15.57 -1.76 -11.01
CA LEU A 47 15.49 -2.50 -9.76
C LEU A 47 15.05 -3.94 -10.03
N SER A 48 15.67 -4.86 -9.32
CA SER A 48 15.20 -6.25 -9.23
C SER A 48 13.99 -6.35 -8.30
N ALA A 49 13.25 -7.45 -8.40
CA ALA A 49 12.15 -7.70 -7.47
C ALA A 49 12.63 -7.81 -6.01
N GLU A 50 13.83 -8.34 -5.78
CA GLU A 50 14.45 -8.47 -4.46
C GLU A 50 14.82 -7.10 -3.87
N GLU A 51 15.31 -6.16 -4.69
CA GLU A 51 15.59 -4.78 -4.26
C GLU A 51 14.32 -4.00 -3.94
N ILE A 52 13.18 -4.36 -4.54
CA ILE A 52 11.87 -3.75 -4.25
C ILE A 52 11.26 -4.37 -3.00
N TYR A 53 11.26 -5.70 -2.91
CA TYR A 53 10.70 -6.45 -1.79
C TYR A 53 11.57 -7.67 -1.46
N SER A 54 12.15 -7.67 -0.28
CA SER A 54 12.86 -8.80 0.30
C SER A 54 12.38 -9.07 1.72
N MET A 55 12.28 -10.36 2.10
CA MET A 55 12.04 -10.77 3.49
C MET A 55 13.35 -10.88 4.29
N ASN A 56 14.45 -11.18 3.60
CA ASN A 56 15.71 -11.52 4.24
C ASN A 56 16.74 -10.39 4.20
N ASN A 57 16.60 -9.49 3.24
CA ASN A 57 17.53 -8.38 3.01
C ASN A 57 16.80 -7.04 3.06
N SER A 58 17.54 -5.97 3.30
CA SER A 58 17.01 -4.61 3.14
C SER A 58 16.54 -4.39 1.70
N SER A 59 15.38 -3.77 1.56
CA SER A 59 14.76 -3.50 0.28
C SER A 59 13.94 -2.21 0.33
N LEU A 60 13.45 -1.75 -0.81
CA LEU A 60 12.65 -0.52 -0.89
C LEU A 60 11.42 -0.54 0.04
N LYS A 61 10.84 -1.73 0.31
CA LYS A 61 9.71 -1.86 1.25
C LYS A 61 10.00 -1.30 2.63
N ASP A 62 11.28 -1.35 3.07
CA ASP A 62 11.65 -0.91 4.42
C ASP A 62 11.63 0.61 4.59
N ALA A 63 11.63 1.35 3.47
CA ALA A 63 11.47 2.79 3.47
C ALA A 63 9.99 3.23 3.44
N ILE A 64 9.08 2.33 3.11
CA ILE A 64 7.64 2.63 2.99
C ILE A 64 6.93 2.18 4.26
N VAL A 65 6.15 3.10 4.84
CA VAL A 65 5.50 2.88 6.12
C VAL A 65 4.00 3.16 6.05
N ILE A 66 3.25 2.55 6.96
CA ILE A 66 1.88 2.96 7.25
C ILE A 66 1.96 4.09 8.27
N PHE A 67 1.52 5.28 7.85
CA PHE A 67 1.55 6.50 8.65
C PHE A 67 0.21 6.72 9.34
N GLY A 68 0.25 6.88 10.66
CA GLY A 68 -0.93 7.13 11.46
C GLY A 68 -2.01 6.06 11.29
N GLY A 69 -3.22 6.49 10.96
CA GLY A 69 -4.41 5.62 10.84
C GLY A 69 -4.53 4.83 9.53
N GLY A 70 -3.57 4.91 8.60
CA GLY A 70 -3.64 4.14 7.35
C GLY A 70 -3.14 4.87 6.10
N CYS A 71 -2.54 6.04 6.25
CA CYS A 71 -1.84 6.70 5.15
C CYS A 71 -0.51 5.99 4.83
N THR A 72 0.06 6.31 3.69
CA THR A 72 1.43 5.92 3.33
C THR A 72 2.40 7.05 3.65
N GLY A 73 3.59 6.71 4.11
CA GLY A 73 4.71 7.61 4.25
C GLY A 73 6.00 6.97 3.76
N GLU A 74 6.98 7.79 3.37
CA GLU A 74 8.28 7.36 2.88
C GLU A 74 9.39 7.91 3.79
N ILE A 75 10.24 7.03 4.31
CA ILE A 75 11.45 7.41 5.04
C ILE A 75 12.56 7.69 4.03
N VAL A 76 13.02 8.93 3.99
CA VAL A 76 13.94 9.43 2.96
C VAL A 76 15.32 9.82 3.50
N SER A 77 15.57 9.58 4.79
CA SER A 77 16.90 9.80 5.37
C SER A 77 17.22 8.76 6.44
N PRO A 78 18.52 8.53 6.72
CA PRO A 78 18.95 7.66 7.82
C PRO A 78 18.54 8.18 9.20
N ASP A 79 18.21 9.44 9.30
CA ASP A 79 17.78 10.10 10.52
C ASP A 79 16.26 10.06 10.74
N GLY A 80 15.50 9.39 9.85
CA GLY A 80 14.07 9.21 9.99
C GLY A 80 13.23 10.37 9.43
N LEU A 81 13.77 11.21 8.53
CA LEU A 81 12.94 12.18 7.82
C LEU A 81 11.89 11.41 7.00
N LEU A 82 10.63 11.73 7.23
CA LEU A 82 9.49 11.07 6.61
C LEU A 82 8.70 12.06 5.78
N PHE A 83 8.34 11.66 4.57
CA PHE A 83 7.41 12.37 3.71
C PHE A 83 6.05 11.66 3.70
N THR A 84 4.99 12.46 3.64
CA THR A 84 3.63 11.97 3.46
C THR A 84 2.76 13.08 2.86
N ASN A 85 1.51 12.79 2.57
CA ASN A 85 0.57 13.78 2.06
C ASN A 85 0.08 14.71 3.19
N HIS A 86 -0.18 15.98 2.84
CA HIS A 86 -0.68 16.98 3.78
C HIS A 86 -1.93 16.52 4.54
N HIS A 87 -2.91 15.93 3.84
CA HIS A 87 -4.14 15.46 4.48
C HIS A 87 -3.91 14.37 5.53
N CYS A 88 -2.82 13.61 5.42
CA CYS A 88 -2.45 12.58 6.40
C CYS A 88 -1.93 13.19 7.70
N GLY A 89 -1.24 14.33 7.62
CA GLY A 89 -0.74 15.09 8.77
C GLY A 89 -1.71 16.14 9.31
N TYR A 90 -2.83 16.38 8.62
CA TYR A 90 -3.72 17.52 8.89
C TYR A 90 -4.15 17.61 10.36
N GLY A 91 -4.60 16.52 10.95
CA GLY A 91 -5.03 16.50 12.35
C GLY A 91 -3.90 16.84 13.34
N SER A 92 -2.69 16.38 13.09
CA SER A 92 -1.52 16.73 13.89
C SER A 92 -1.13 18.19 13.74
N ILE A 93 -1.14 18.73 12.51
CA ILE A 93 -0.87 20.14 12.23
C ILE A 93 -1.93 21.01 12.91
N GLN A 94 -3.21 20.63 12.83
CA GLN A 94 -4.30 21.34 13.51
C GLN A 94 -4.11 21.36 15.02
N SER A 95 -3.75 20.23 15.62
CA SER A 95 -3.55 20.13 17.08
C SER A 95 -2.36 20.96 17.58
N LEU A 96 -1.38 21.21 16.72
CA LEU A 96 -0.21 22.03 17.02
C LEU A 96 -0.43 23.51 16.72
N SER A 97 -1.51 23.86 15.98
CA SER A 97 -1.83 25.24 15.63
C SER A 97 -2.54 25.95 16.77
N SER A 98 -2.30 27.27 16.88
CA SER A 98 -2.98 28.19 17.80
C SER A 98 -3.39 29.46 17.06
N VAL A 99 -4.04 30.39 17.76
CA VAL A 99 -4.38 31.70 17.19
C VAL A 99 -3.11 32.49 16.81
N GLU A 100 -2.06 32.36 17.62
CA GLU A 100 -0.76 33.02 17.41
C GLU A 100 0.10 32.32 16.38
N HIS A 101 -0.11 31.01 16.21
CA HIS A 101 0.68 30.14 15.33
C HIS A 101 -0.24 29.25 14.48
N ASP A 102 -0.84 29.84 13.45
CA ASP A 102 -1.71 29.10 12.51
C ASP A 102 -0.86 28.34 11.48
N TYR A 103 -0.38 27.16 11.85
CA TYR A 103 0.44 26.32 10.98
C TYR A 103 -0.33 25.73 9.80
N LEU A 104 -1.67 25.57 9.91
CA LEU A 104 -2.48 25.14 8.79
C LEU A 104 -2.49 26.16 7.66
N LYS A 105 -2.54 27.45 8.00
CA LYS A 105 -2.60 28.55 7.04
C LYS A 105 -1.22 28.99 6.57
N ASN A 106 -0.28 29.12 7.52
CA ASN A 106 1.01 29.75 7.26
C ASN A 106 2.11 28.72 6.95
N GLY A 107 1.85 27.43 7.18
CA GLY A 107 2.87 26.40 7.15
C GLY A 107 3.80 26.45 8.35
N PHE A 108 4.69 25.46 8.42
CA PHE A 108 5.76 25.39 9.42
C PHE A 108 6.99 24.74 8.79
N TRP A 109 8.14 25.28 9.10
CA TRP A 109 9.41 24.73 8.66
C TRP A 109 10.43 24.76 9.79
N ALA A 110 10.85 23.61 10.30
CA ALA A 110 11.94 23.49 11.26
C ALA A 110 13.28 23.52 10.52
N MET A 111 14.15 24.46 10.85
CA MET A 111 15.51 24.56 10.30
C MET A 111 16.49 23.64 11.01
N SER A 112 16.11 23.10 12.15
CA SER A 112 16.89 22.16 12.96
C SER A 112 15.97 21.22 13.72
N ARG A 113 16.50 20.10 14.22
CA ARG A 113 15.72 19.16 15.04
C ARG A 113 15.21 19.75 16.34
N ALA A 114 15.91 20.74 16.87
CA ALA A 114 15.48 21.43 18.09
C ALA A 114 14.22 22.28 17.89
N GLU A 115 13.92 22.63 16.66
CA GLU A 115 12.73 23.40 16.28
C GLU A 115 11.55 22.50 15.89
N GLU A 116 11.76 21.19 15.72
CA GLU A 116 10.69 20.26 15.37
C GLU A 116 9.64 20.21 16.49
N LEU A 117 8.38 20.26 16.08
CA LEU A 117 7.26 20.20 17.02
C LEU A 117 6.84 18.74 17.22
N PRO A 118 6.77 18.24 18.46
CA PRO A 118 6.34 16.88 18.72
C PRO A 118 4.87 16.69 18.36
N ALA A 119 4.55 15.57 17.70
CA ALA A 119 3.19 15.15 17.41
C ALA A 119 2.82 13.91 18.27
N PRO A 120 2.33 14.11 19.52
CA PRO A 120 2.08 13.03 20.47
C PRO A 120 1.06 12.03 19.92
N GLY A 121 1.35 10.74 20.07
CA GLY A 121 0.46 9.65 19.65
C GLY A 121 0.54 9.30 18.17
N LEU A 122 1.21 10.09 17.33
CA LEU A 122 1.46 9.74 15.95
C LEU A 122 2.49 8.60 15.87
N LYS A 123 2.16 7.57 15.13
CA LYS A 123 2.99 6.37 14.97
C LYS A 123 3.13 6.00 13.51
N VAL A 124 4.22 5.32 13.18
CA VAL A 124 4.41 4.65 11.90
C VAL A 124 4.58 3.16 12.12
N ARG A 125 4.07 2.36 11.15
CA ARG A 125 4.22 0.90 11.15
C ARG A 125 5.00 0.49 9.92
N PHE A 126 5.98 -0.37 10.12
CA PHE A 126 6.80 -0.93 9.05
C PHE A 126 6.26 -2.30 8.66
N ILE A 127 6.10 -2.55 7.37
CA ILE A 127 5.77 -3.89 6.87
C ILE A 127 7.02 -4.76 6.99
N ARG A 128 6.96 -5.74 7.87
CA ARG A 128 8.07 -6.69 8.07
C ARG A 128 7.96 -7.84 7.10
N ARG A 129 6.75 -8.38 6.90
CA ARG A 129 6.51 -9.55 6.07
C ARG A 129 5.10 -9.53 5.51
N ILE A 130 4.94 -10.09 4.31
CA ILE A 130 3.64 -10.41 3.70
C ILE A 130 3.63 -11.92 3.45
N VAL A 131 2.64 -12.63 3.99
CA VAL A 131 2.52 -14.08 3.88
C VAL A 131 1.17 -14.43 3.28
N ASP A 132 1.17 -15.32 2.29
CA ASP A 132 -0.06 -15.91 1.77
C ASP A 132 -0.60 -16.92 2.81
N VAL A 133 -1.75 -16.60 3.38
CA VAL A 133 -2.47 -17.42 4.36
C VAL A 133 -3.79 -17.95 3.80
N THR A 134 -3.97 -17.88 2.49
CA THR A 134 -5.17 -18.39 1.82
C THR A 134 -5.50 -19.83 2.18
N PRO A 135 -4.53 -20.78 2.17
CA PRO A 135 -4.80 -22.15 2.59
C PRO A 135 -5.23 -22.28 4.04
N ASP A 136 -4.66 -21.47 4.95
CA ASP A 136 -5.03 -21.49 6.37
C ASP A 136 -6.45 -20.97 6.59
N VAL A 137 -6.87 -19.94 5.83
CA VAL A 137 -8.20 -19.32 5.96
C VAL A 137 -9.26 -20.15 5.24
N LEU A 138 -9.03 -20.50 3.96
CA LEU A 138 -10.05 -21.14 3.14
C LEU A 138 -10.06 -22.66 3.26
N GLY A 139 -8.94 -23.29 3.59
CA GLY A 139 -8.82 -24.75 3.67
C GLY A 139 -9.71 -25.41 4.74
N ALA A 140 -10.12 -24.66 5.77
CA ALA A 140 -11.05 -25.12 6.80
C ALA A 140 -12.52 -24.76 6.53
N VAL A 141 -12.82 -24.00 5.44
CA VAL A 141 -14.18 -23.59 5.08
C VAL A 141 -14.74 -24.57 4.06
N PRO A 142 -15.88 -25.27 4.35
CA PRO A 142 -16.47 -26.21 3.42
C PRO A 142 -16.93 -25.53 2.12
N ASP A 143 -16.70 -26.16 0.97
CA ASP A 143 -17.10 -25.64 -0.34
C ASP A 143 -18.61 -25.52 -0.51
N ILE A 144 -19.37 -26.26 0.28
CA ILE A 144 -20.85 -26.28 0.27
C ILE A 144 -21.47 -25.17 1.11
N ALA A 145 -20.68 -24.48 1.93
CA ALA A 145 -21.19 -23.37 2.72
C ALA A 145 -21.60 -22.20 1.79
N GLY A 146 -22.82 -21.72 1.91
CA GLY A 146 -23.36 -20.66 1.09
C GLY A 146 -23.54 -19.35 1.84
N GLY A 147 -23.52 -18.22 1.13
CA GLY A 147 -23.93 -16.92 1.61
C GLY A 147 -23.33 -16.51 2.95
N GLY A 148 -24.20 -16.09 3.88
CA GLY A 148 -23.79 -15.58 5.19
C GLY A 148 -23.07 -16.60 6.08
N GLU A 149 -23.41 -17.89 6.00
CA GLU A 149 -22.71 -18.94 6.74
C GLU A 149 -21.22 -19.03 6.34
N ARG A 150 -20.93 -18.93 5.03
CA ARG A 150 -19.56 -18.91 4.55
C ARG A 150 -18.81 -17.69 5.06
N GLU A 151 -19.45 -16.51 5.07
CA GLU A 151 -18.83 -15.29 5.58
C GLU A 151 -18.46 -15.40 7.06
N GLU A 152 -19.33 -15.97 7.89
CA GLU A 152 -19.06 -16.20 9.31
C GLU A 152 -17.91 -17.18 9.53
N LEU A 153 -17.87 -18.29 8.79
CA LEU A 153 -16.79 -19.27 8.86
C LEU A 153 -15.46 -18.67 8.45
N VAL A 154 -15.43 -17.91 7.35
CA VAL A 154 -14.22 -17.21 6.88
C VAL A 154 -13.75 -16.18 7.92
N ALA A 155 -14.67 -15.38 8.48
CA ALA A 155 -14.32 -14.41 9.53
C ALA A 155 -13.74 -15.09 10.78
N GLY A 156 -14.30 -16.23 11.16
CA GLY A 156 -13.79 -17.06 12.25
C GLY A 156 -12.36 -17.56 11.98
N GLN A 157 -12.11 -18.05 10.76
CA GLN A 157 -10.77 -18.51 10.37
C GLN A 157 -9.76 -17.36 10.29
N VAL A 158 -10.14 -16.22 9.72
CA VAL A 158 -9.28 -15.02 9.71
C VAL A 158 -8.86 -14.63 11.12
N LYS A 159 -9.81 -14.63 12.07
CA LYS A 159 -9.52 -14.33 13.48
C LYS A 159 -8.55 -15.35 14.08
N ALA A 160 -8.82 -16.64 13.92
CA ALA A 160 -7.98 -17.72 14.47
C ALA A 160 -6.54 -17.69 13.90
N VAL A 161 -6.41 -17.48 12.59
CA VAL A 161 -5.09 -17.36 11.93
C VAL A 161 -4.35 -16.12 12.40
N SER A 162 -5.05 -14.99 12.56
CA SER A 162 -4.46 -13.74 13.05
C SER A 162 -3.95 -13.90 14.49
N GLU A 163 -4.73 -14.50 15.39
CA GLU A 163 -4.33 -14.77 16.77
C GLU A 163 -3.13 -15.73 16.87
N ARG A 164 -3.11 -16.79 16.06
CA ARG A 164 -1.98 -17.70 15.96
C ARG A 164 -0.71 -16.97 15.53
N LEU A 165 -0.77 -16.24 14.44
CA LEU A 165 0.38 -15.51 13.90
C LEU A 165 0.88 -14.41 14.86
N ALA A 166 -0.01 -13.74 15.56
CA ALA A 166 0.36 -12.76 16.60
C ALA A 166 1.08 -13.44 17.77
N GLY A 167 0.65 -14.63 18.18
CA GLY A 167 1.33 -15.41 19.19
C GLY A 167 2.73 -15.90 18.77
N GLU A 168 2.90 -16.22 17.49
CA GLU A 168 4.18 -16.62 16.90
C GLU A 168 5.15 -15.45 16.69
N ASN A 169 4.65 -14.20 16.67
CA ASN A 169 5.42 -12.99 16.38
C ASN A 169 5.22 -11.92 17.48
N PRO A 170 5.71 -12.13 18.70
CA PRO A 170 5.50 -11.21 19.80
C PRO A 170 6.07 -9.82 19.49
N GLY A 171 5.27 -8.79 19.78
CA GLY A 171 5.62 -7.39 19.52
C GLY A 171 5.37 -6.90 18.10
N MET A 172 4.75 -7.73 17.26
CA MET A 172 4.30 -7.32 15.92
C MET A 172 2.77 -7.25 15.87
N ASP A 173 2.26 -6.28 15.13
CA ASP A 173 0.86 -6.26 14.72
C ASP A 173 0.67 -7.24 13.56
N VAL A 174 -0.43 -7.99 13.57
CA VAL A 174 -0.79 -8.91 12.48
C VAL A 174 -2.15 -8.49 11.94
N GLU A 175 -2.19 -8.17 10.64
CA GLU A 175 -3.42 -7.81 9.94
C GLU A 175 -3.61 -8.75 8.74
N ILE A 176 -4.77 -9.43 8.67
CA ILE A 176 -5.12 -10.27 7.52
C ILE A 176 -6.08 -9.50 6.63
N LYS A 177 -5.73 -9.40 5.35
CA LYS A 177 -6.56 -8.75 4.32
C LYS A 177 -6.98 -9.74 3.26
N SER A 178 -8.24 -9.59 2.80
CA SER A 178 -8.77 -10.32 1.65
C SER A 178 -8.46 -9.58 0.36
N PHE A 179 -8.17 -10.35 -0.70
CA PHE A 179 -7.92 -9.85 -2.04
C PHE A 179 -8.79 -10.61 -3.05
N PHE A 180 -9.00 -10.00 -4.21
CA PHE A 180 -9.72 -10.59 -5.34
C PHE A 180 -11.09 -11.13 -4.97
N GLY A 181 -11.88 -10.31 -4.24
CA GLY A 181 -13.23 -10.69 -3.82
C GLY A 181 -13.27 -11.84 -2.80
N GLY A 182 -12.23 -12.01 -1.97
CA GLY A 182 -12.18 -13.05 -0.95
C GLY A 182 -11.60 -14.38 -1.46
N ASN A 183 -10.97 -14.39 -2.63
CA ASN A 183 -10.32 -15.58 -3.18
C ASN A 183 -8.89 -15.79 -2.65
N GLN A 184 -8.28 -14.74 -2.08
CA GLN A 184 -6.95 -14.80 -1.48
C GLN A 184 -6.90 -14.01 -0.19
N TYR A 185 -6.05 -14.46 0.75
CA TYR A 185 -5.84 -13.85 2.06
C TYR A 185 -4.35 -13.73 2.33
N PHE A 186 -3.93 -12.53 2.73
CA PHE A 186 -2.54 -12.26 3.09
C PHE A 186 -2.45 -11.67 4.49
N ALA A 187 -1.50 -12.17 5.27
CA ALA A 187 -1.12 -11.60 6.56
C ALA A 187 0.02 -10.58 6.36
N PHE A 188 -0.15 -9.42 6.96
CA PHE A 188 0.81 -8.33 6.98
C PHE A 188 1.34 -8.13 8.38
#